data_858e35f70234bec901529ecde588401b
#
_entry.id   858e35f70234bec901529ecde588401b
#
_cell.length_a   1.000
_cell.length_b   1.000
_cell.length_c   1.000
_cell.angle_alpha   90.00
_cell.angle_beta   90.00
_cell.angle_gamma   90.00
#
_symmetry.space_group_name_H-M   'P 1'
#
loop_
_entity.id
_entity.type
_entity.pdbx_description
1 polymer ?
#
loop_
_entity_poly.entity_id
_entity_poly.type
_entity_poly.pdbx_seq_one_letter_code
_entity_poly.pdbx_strand_id
1 'polypeptide(L)'
;MAHRLTENKKHSVAILEYGGGDHGPFIQMPSALSYPMNMSSYNWGYSTEPEENLNNRVLSCPRGKVIGGSSSINGMIYVRGNPEDFDHWEKVGASGWSFSNVLPYFKKQESSFEGDASWRGKNGPLHITRGKRDNPLNQALVNSAKEAGFLATEDYNGFQQEGFGPADRTIWKGSRWSAANAYLKPALKTKKLKLYKNALVDKI
;
A
#
# COMPACT_ATOMS: atom_id res chain seq x y z
N MET A 1 6.13 10.84 4.10
CA MET A 1 6.51 12.24 4.37
C MET A 1 7.81 12.33 5.15
N ALA A 2 7.92 11.87 6.39
CA ALA A 2 9.10 12.02 7.25
C ALA A 2 10.43 11.57 6.61
N HIS A 3 10.47 10.45 5.89
CA HIS A 3 11.63 9.99 5.15
C HIS A 3 12.13 11.06 4.16
N ARG A 4 11.24 11.66 3.36
CA ARG A 4 11.61 12.69 2.38
C ARG A 4 12.04 13.99 3.03
N LEU A 5 11.44 14.38 4.14
CA LEU A 5 11.83 15.59 4.89
C LEU A 5 13.22 15.45 5.53
N THR A 6 13.63 14.24 5.89
CA THR A 6 14.95 13.99 6.52
C THR A 6 16.04 13.58 5.54
N GLU A 7 15.70 13.30 4.26
CA GLU A 7 16.61 12.76 3.24
C GLU A 7 17.83 13.66 3.01
N ASN A 8 17.62 14.97 2.94
CA ASN A 8 18.69 15.96 2.74
C ASN A 8 19.34 16.43 4.05
N LYS A 9 18.94 15.91 5.21
CA LYS A 9 19.42 16.25 6.56
C LYS A 9 19.21 17.71 6.99
N LYS A 10 18.47 18.51 6.22
CA LYS A 10 18.18 19.94 6.57
C LYS A 10 17.15 20.07 7.68
N HIS A 11 16.22 19.12 7.77
CA HIS A 11 15.13 19.15 8.75
C HIS A 11 15.28 18.06 9.79
N SER A 12 14.89 18.38 11.04
CA SER A 12 14.66 17.39 12.08
C SER A 12 13.15 17.17 12.18
N VAL A 13 12.73 15.91 12.27
CA VAL A 13 11.33 15.50 12.25
C VAL A 13 11.02 14.66 13.48
N ALA A 14 9.88 14.89 14.11
CA ALA A 14 9.30 14.01 15.11
C ALA A 14 8.08 13.30 14.54
N ILE A 15 7.96 12.01 14.80
CA ILE A 15 6.75 11.22 14.55
C ILE A 15 6.14 10.84 15.90
N LEU A 16 4.85 11.12 16.05
CA LEU A 16 4.03 10.66 17.16
C LEU A 16 3.13 9.54 16.63
N GLU A 17 3.27 8.34 17.17
CA GLU A 17 2.47 7.16 16.84
C GLU A 17 1.78 6.66 18.12
N TYR A 18 0.46 6.56 18.09
CA TYR A 18 -0.28 6.05 19.24
C TYR A 18 -0.04 4.56 19.48
N GLY A 19 0.15 3.78 18.42
CA GLY A 19 0.42 2.36 18.53
C GLY A 19 1.85 2.02 18.90
N GLY A 20 2.07 0.72 19.03
CA GLY A 20 3.37 0.12 19.33
C GLY A 20 4.24 -0.12 18.10
N GLY A 21 5.24 -0.99 18.26
CA GLY A 21 6.13 -1.44 17.20
C GLY A 21 5.50 -2.48 16.27
N ASP A 22 6.08 -2.62 15.07
CA ASP A 22 5.65 -3.54 14.02
C ASP A 22 6.38 -4.91 14.02
N HIS A 23 7.02 -5.29 15.14
CA HIS A 23 7.88 -6.49 15.20
C HIS A 23 7.11 -7.80 15.41
N GLY A 24 5.79 -7.75 15.60
CA GLY A 24 4.98 -8.93 15.83
C GLY A 24 4.98 -9.89 14.63
N PRO A 25 5.03 -11.22 14.85
CA PRO A 25 5.06 -12.21 13.77
C PRO A 25 3.83 -12.08 12.84
N PHE A 26 2.66 -11.80 13.39
CA PHE A 26 1.42 -11.62 12.62
C PHE A 26 1.47 -10.41 11.67
N ILE A 27 2.27 -9.39 11.97
CA ILE A 27 2.48 -8.25 11.07
C ILE A 27 3.44 -8.62 9.94
N GLN A 28 4.57 -9.25 10.27
CA GLN A 28 5.63 -9.51 9.31
C GLN A 28 5.31 -10.69 8.38
N MET A 29 4.53 -11.67 8.83
CA MET A 29 4.17 -12.86 8.08
C MET A 29 3.01 -12.58 7.11
N PRO A 30 3.20 -12.64 5.77
CA PRO A 30 2.15 -12.34 4.81
C PRO A 30 0.91 -13.24 4.93
N SER A 31 1.10 -14.53 5.23
CA SER A 31 -0.01 -15.48 5.39
C SER A 31 -0.89 -15.20 6.61
N ALA A 32 -0.40 -14.42 7.56
CA ALA A 32 -1.14 -14.02 8.76
C ALA A 32 -1.95 -12.71 8.60
N LEU A 33 -2.18 -12.25 7.36
CA LEU A 33 -2.74 -10.93 7.07
C LEU A 33 -4.05 -10.59 7.79
N SER A 34 -4.90 -11.57 8.06
CA SER A 34 -6.19 -11.38 8.75
C SER A 34 -6.06 -11.17 10.26
N TYR A 35 -4.98 -11.63 10.88
CA TYR A 35 -4.82 -11.52 12.34
C TYR A 35 -4.65 -10.07 12.81
N PRO A 36 -3.68 -9.27 12.31
CA PRO A 36 -3.46 -7.92 12.82
C PRO A 36 -4.65 -6.99 12.57
N MET A 37 -5.46 -7.22 11.53
CA MET A 37 -6.68 -6.45 11.27
C MET A 37 -7.75 -6.64 12.36
N ASN A 38 -7.74 -7.80 13.04
CA ASN A 38 -8.71 -8.16 14.08
C ASN A 38 -8.15 -8.05 15.51
N MET A 39 -6.88 -7.64 15.67
CA MET A 39 -6.25 -7.49 16.99
C MET A 39 -6.34 -6.05 17.48
N SER A 40 -6.98 -5.82 18.63
CA SER A 40 -7.11 -4.49 19.24
C SER A 40 -5.77 -3.81 19.56
N SER A 41 -4.69 -4.59 19.68
CA SER A 41 -3.31 -4.08 19.86
C SER A 41 -2.79 -3.36 18.61
N TYR A 42 -3.30 -3.69 17.41
CA TYR A 42 -2.83 -3.15 16.13
C TYR A 42 -3.91 -2.41 15.33
N ASN A 43 -5.16 -2.46 15.78
CA ASN A 43 -6.31 -1.89 15.10
C ASN A 43 -7.04 -0.90 16.01
N TRP A 44 -7.46 0.25 15.44
CA TRP A 44 -8.27 1.23 16.15
C TRP A 44 -9.68 0.71 16.48
N GLY A 45 -10.18 -0.26 15.71
CA GLY A 45 -11.48 -0.88 15.94
C GLY A 45 -12.66 -0.02 15.49
N TYR A 46 -12.48 0.82 14.47
CA TYR A 46 -13.59 1.60 13.91
C TYR A 46 -14.61 0.73 13.21
N SER A 47 -15.85 1.17 13.23
CA SER A 47 -16.98 0.57 12.52
C SER A 47 -17.78 1.65 11.81
N THR A 48 -18.55 1.25 10.80
CA THR A 48 -19.53 2.15 10.18
C THR A 48 -20.73 2.37 11.10
N GLU A 49 -21.53 3.39 10.82
CA GLU A 49 -22.91 3.41 11.25
C GLU A 49 -23.68 2.27 10.56
N PRO A 50 -24.88 1.90 11.06
CA PRO A 50 -25.73 0.92 10.38
C PRO A 50 -26.06 1.35 8.95
N GLU A 51 -25.82 0.46 7.99
CA GLU A 51 -26.05 0.70 6.56
C GLU A 51 -27.43 0.18 6.16
N GLU A 52 -28.39 1.07 5.94
CA GLU A 52 -29.79 0.73 5.64
C GLU A 52 -29.89 -0.20 4.42
N ASN A 53 -29.17 0.10 3.33
CA ASN A 53 -29.17 -0.71 2.10
C ASN A 53 -28.44 -2.05 2.23
N LEU A 54 -27.84 -2.33 3.38
CA LEU A 54 -27.15 -3.57 3.71
C LEU A 54 -27.82 -4.28 4.92
N ASN A 55 -29.15 -4.19 5.04
CA ASN A 55 -29.91 -4.75 6.16
C ASN A 55 -29.44 -4.24 7.54
N ASN A 56 -29.14 -2.97 7.65
CA ASN A 56 -28.61 -2.32 8.86
C ASN A 56 -27.31 -2.96 9.42
N ARG A 57 -26.51 -3.58 8.55
CA ARG A 57 -25.21 -4.12 8.98
C ARG A 57 -24.24 -3.03 9.38
N VAL A 58 -23.55 -3.28 10.47
CA VAL A 58 -22.38 -2.51 10.90
C VAL A 58 -21.12 -3.21 10.38
N LEU A 59 -20.34 -2.50 9.61
CA LEU A 59 -19.13 -3.05 8.97
C LEU A 59 -17.88 -2.62 9.74
N SER A 60 -16.97 -3.55 9.97
CA SER A 60 -15.67 -3.24 10.56
C SER A 60 -14.80 -2.45 9.57
N CYS A 61 -14.18 -1.38 10.06
CA CYS A 61 -13.28 -0.51 9.29
C CYS A 61 -11.87 -0.51 9.91
N PRO A 62 -11.06 -1.57 9.73
CA PRO A 62 -9.76 -1.68 10.34
C PRO A 62 -8.84 -0.53 9.93
N ARG A 63 -8.19 0.11 10.91
CA ARG A 63 -7.14 1.11 10.70
C ARG A 63 -5.97 0.81 11.61
N GLY A 64 -4.77 0.87 11.06
CA GLY A 64 -3.57 0.52 11.80
C GLY A 64 -3.25 1.48 12.93
N LYS A 65 -3.17 0.93 14.14
CA LYS A 65 -2.67 1.55 15.37
C LYS A 65 -1.31 0.95 15.70
N VAL A 66 -0.35 1.25 14.85
CA VAL A 66 0.98 0.63 14.87
C VAL A 66 1.93 1.41 13.97
N ILE A 67 3.23 1.32 14.20
CA ILE A 67 4.24 1.87 13.27
C ILE A 67 4.00 1.34 11.85
N GLY A 68 3.96 2.29 10.89
CA GLY A 68 3.60 2.00 9.50
C GLY A 68 2.10 2.13 9.21
N GLY A 69 1.26 2.34 10.24
CA GLY A 69 -0.18 2.52 10.11
C GLY A 69 -0.84 1.33 9.41
N SER A 70 -1.84 1.61 8.60
CA SER A 70 -2.61 0.56 7.90
C SER A 70 -1.77 -0.28 6.93
N SER A 71 -0.61 0.20 6.46
CA SER A 71 0.29 -0.63 5.64
C SER A 71 0.88 -1.82 6.42
N SER A 72 0.88 -1.75 7.76
CA SER A 72 1.33 -2.85 8.63
C SER A 72 0.25 -3.90 8.91
N ILE A 73 -1.03 -3.63 8.56
CA ILE A 73 -2.14 -4.55 8.80
C ILE A 73 -2.98 -4.87 7.56
N ASN A 74 -2.78 -4.20 6.42
CA ASN A 74 -3.56 -4.40 5.19
C ASN A 74 -3.25 -5.74 4.50
N GLY A 75 -4.01 -6.06 3.44
CA GLY A 75 -3.83 -7.27 2.62
C GLY A 75 -2.65 -7.22 1.64
N MET A 76 -1.79 -6.19 1.72
CA MET A 76 -0.57 -6.04 0.92
C MET A 76 -0.75 -5.92 -0.60
N ILE A 77 -1.95 -5.84 -1.11
CA ILE A 77 -2.17 -5.64 -2.54
C ILE A 77 -1.72 -4.23 -2.93
N TYR A 78 -0.94 -4.13 -4.00
CA TYR A 78 -0.44 -2.89 -4.55
C TYR A 78 -1.11 -2.58 -5.88
N VAL A 79 -1.95 -1.55 -5.88
CA VAL A 79 -2.65 -1.04 -7.07
C VAL A 79 -2.52 0.46 -7.10
N ARG A 80 -2.21 1.02 -8.27
CA ARG A 80 -2.28 2.46 -8.52
C ARG A 80 -3.70 2.87 -8.88
N GLY A 81 -4.03 4.14 -8.66
CA GLY A 81 -5.27 4.71 -9.18
C GLY A 81 -5.31 4.67 -10.71
N ASN A 82 -6.53 4.69 -11.27
CA ASN A 82 -6.72 4.71 -12.71
C ASN A 82 -6.17 6.03 -13.31
N PRO A 83 -5.48 6.00 -14.45
CA PRO A 83 -5.01 7.21 -15.13
C PRO A 83 -6.10 8.26 -15.36
N GLU A 84 -7.30 7.83 -15.75
CA GLU A 84 -8.42 8.74 -16.00
C GLU A 84 -8.91 9.47 -14.75
N ASP A 85 -8.80 8.88 -13.57
CA ASP A 85 -9.14 9.55 -12.31
C ASP A 85 -8.23 10.75 -12.06
N PHE A 86 -6.93 10.61 -12.31
CA PHE A 86 -5.95 11.68 -12.15
C PHE A 86 -6.15 12.77 -13.21
N ASP A 87 -6.41 12.39 -14.46
CA ASP A 87 -6.68 13.34 -15.53
C ASP A 87 -8.00 14.10 -15.27
N HIS A 88 -8.99 13.43 -14.70
CA HIS A 88 -10.21 14.08 -14.24
C HIS A 88 -9.93 15.09 -13.10
N TRP A 89 -9.09 14.74 -12.13
CA TRP A 89 -8.71 15.69 -11.05
C TRP A 89 -8.05 16.95 -11.61
N GLU A 90 -7.13 16.81 -12.55
CA GLU A 90 -6.54 17.95 -13.26
C GLU A 90 -7.62 18.80 -13.90
N LYS A 91 -8.54 18.19 -14.63
CA LYS A 91 -9.63 18.84 -15.34
C LYS A 91 -10.59 19.62 -14.43
N VAL A 92 -10.84 19.14 -13.22
CA VAL A 92 -11.72 19.80 -12.25
C VAL A 92 -11.01 20.77 -11.33
N GLY A 93 -9.74 21.08 -11.60
CA GLY A 93 -9.00 22.17 -10.96
C GLY A 93 -7.82 21.77 -10.07
N ALA A 94 -7.51 20.47 -9.92
CA ALA A 94 -6.30 20.03 -9.22
C ALA A 94 -5.08 20.12 -10.16
N SER A 95 -4.63 21.32 -10.48
CA SER A 95 -3.51 21.56 -11.40
C SER A 95 -2.25 20.82 -10.96
N GLY A 96 -1.58 20.13 -11.89
CA GLY A 96 -0.39 19.32 -11.65
C GLY A 96 -0.69 17.89 -11.19
N TRP A 97 -1.96 17.44 -11.22
CA TRP A 97 -2.38 16.10 -10.81
C TRP A 97 -2.76 15.19 -11.97
N SER A 98 -2.53 15.56 -13.24
CA SER A 98 -2.72 14.62 -14.35
C SER A 98 -1.88 13.36 -14.16
N PHE A 99 -2.30 12.27 -14.79
CA PHE A 99 -1.56 11.01 -14.65
C PHE A 99 -0.10 11.13 -15.08
N SER A 100 0.17 11.86 -16.15
CA SER A 100 1.54 12.12 -16.62
C SER A 100 2.40 12.85 -15.57
N ASN A 101 1.80 13.74 -14.78
CA ASN A 101 2.47 14.46 -13.70
C ASN A 101 2.72 13.59 -12.46
N VAL A 102 1.81 12.66 -12.13
CA VAL A 102 1.93 11.82 -10.94
C VAL A 102 2.70 10.51 -11.19
N LEU A 103 2.77 10.01 -12.42
CA LEU A 103 3.48 8.79 -12.78
C LEU A 103 4.96 8.78 -12.32
N PRO A 104 5.75 9.86 -12.46
CA PRO A 104 7.11 9.88 -11.94
C PRO A 104 7.21 9.62 -10.43
N TYR A 105 6.20 10.03 -9.66
CA TYR A 105 6.15 9.79 -8.21
C TYR A 105 5.80 8.34 -7.89
N PHE A 106 4.90 7.71 -8.65
CA PHE A 106 4.65 6.27 -8.55
C PHE A 106 5.92 5.47 -8.84
N LYS A 107 6.63 5.83 -9.89
CA LYS A 107 7.93 5.18 -10.24
C LYS A 107 9.00 5.43 -9.16
N LYS A 108 9.07 6.64 -8.61
CA LYS A 108 10.03 7.01 -7.57
C LYS A 108 9.80 6.26 -6.26
N GLN A 109 8.56 5.86 -5.95
CA GLN A 109 8.27 5.18 -4.70
C GLN A 109 8.53 3.67 -4.75
N GLU A 110 8.40 3.02 -5.90
CA GLU A 110 8.41 1.56 -6.00
C GLU A 110 9.75 0.99 -6.50
N SER A 111 9.98 -0.26 -6.13
CA SER A 111 10.98 -1.12 -6.73
C SER A 111 10.29 -2.40 -7.18
N SER A 112 9.92 -2.44 -8.47
CA SER A 112 9.35 -3.61 -9.15
C SER A 112 10.36 -4.16 -10.13
N PHE A 113 10.67 -5.46 -10.06
CA PHE A 113 11.59 -6.12 -10.99
C PHE A 113 10.91 -6.57 -12.29
N GLU A 114 9.58 -6.55 -12.30
CA GLU A 114 8.74 -6.91 -13.45
C GLU A 114 8.03 -5.67 -14.00
N GLY A 115 7.56 -5.79 -15.24
CA GLY A 115 6.85 -4.73 -15.94
C GLY A 115 7.75 -3.77 -16.72
N ASP A 116 7.12 -2.98 -17.60
CA ASP A 116 7.78 -2.03 -18.48
C ASP A 116 8.31 -0.82 -17.70
N ALA A 117 9.56 -0.45 -17.94
CA ALA A 117 10.22 0.69 -17.30
C ALA A 117 9.57 2.05 -17.63
N SER A 118 8.76 2.14 -18.68
CA SER A 118 7.96 3.34 -18.96
C SER A 118 6.92 3.59 -17.86
N TRP A 119 6.39 2.53 -17.27
CA TRP A 119 5.34 2.56 -16.25
C TRP A 119 5.85 2.25 -14.83
N ARG A 120 6.86 1.37 -14.73
CA ARG A 120 7.30 0.81 -13.44
C ARG A 120 8.62 1.40 -12.96
N GLY A 121 8.73 1.59 -11.65
CA GLY A 121 9.96 2.02 -10.98
C GLY A 121 10.78 0.84 -10.48
N LYS A 122 12.12 0.98 -10.48
CA LYS A 122 13.06 -0.10 -10.08
C LYS A 122 13.92 0.23 -8.85
N ASN A 123 13.94 1.50 -8.44
CA ASN A 123 14.89 2.00 -7.43
C ASN A 123 14.22 2.67 -6.22
N GLY A 124 12.90 2.53 -6.09
CA GLY A 124 12.18 3.09 -4.97
C GLY A 124 12.27 2.23 -3.70
N PRO A 125 11.96 2.79 -2.54
CA PRO A 125 12.07 2.08 -1.27
C PRO A 125 10.96 1.04 -1.03
N LEU A 126 9.84 1.13 -1.77
CA LEU A 126 8.72 0.21 -1.65
C LEU A 126 8.92 -0.97 -2.60
N HIS A 127 9.39 -2.08 -2.07
CA HIS A 127 9.55 -3.30 -2.86
C HIS A 127 8.20 -3.94 -3.19
N ILE A 128 8.03 -4.27 -4.46
CA ILE A 128 6.84 -4.91 -5.02
C ILE A 128 7.22 -6.27 -5.58
N THR A 129 6.46 -7.28 -5.22
CA THR A 129 6.61 -8.64 -5.75
C THR A 129 5.30 -9.05 -6.43
N ARG A 130 5.38 -9.54 -7.65
CA ARG A 130 4.24 -10.08 -8.37
C ARG A 130 3.88 -11.48 -7.88
N GLY A 131 2.59 -11.78 -7.78
CA GLY A 131 2.11 -13.12 -7.43
C GLY A 131 2.52 -14.15 -8.48
N LYS A 132 2.94 -15.33 -8.02
CA LYS A 132 3.25 -16.44 -8.93
C LYS A 132 2.00 -16.87 -9.69
N ARG A 133 2.22 -17.36 -10.92
CA ARG A 133 1.15 -17.84 -11.82
C ARG A 133 1.15 -19.36 -11.95
N ASP A 134 1.84 -20.06 -11.07
CA ASP A 134 2.06 -21.50 -11.12
C ASP A 134 0.89 -22.34 -10.57
N ASN A 135 -0.11 -21.69 -9.96
CA ASN A 135 -1.30 -22.38 -9.48
C ASN A 135 -2.26 -22.70 -10.63
N PRO A 136 -2.58 -23.99 -10.90
CA PRO A 136 -3.47 -24.40 -11.98
C PRO A 136 -4.86 -23.73 -11.93
N LEU A 137 -5.40 -23.50 -10.73
CA LEU A 137 -6.70 -22.85 -10.56
C LEU A 137 -6.66 -21.39 -11.04
N ASN A 138 -5.57 -20.65 -10.76
CA ASN A 138 -5.41 -19.27 -11.24
C ASN A 138 -5.29 -19.25 -12.78
N GLN A 139 -4.60 -20.22 -13.38
CA GLN A 139 -4.51 -20.33 -14.84
C GLN A 139 -5.87 -20.64 -15.45
N ALA A 140 -6.63 -21.58 -14.86
CA ALA A 140 -7.97 -21.89 -15.30
C ALA A 140 -8.90 -20.66 -15.22
N LEU A 141 -8.83 -19.88 -14.14
CA LEU A 141 -9.62 -18.65 -13.99
C LEU A 141 -9.31 -17.64 -15.10
N VAL A 142 -8.04 -17.38 -15.38
CA VAL A 142 -7.64 -16.44 -16.44
C VAL A 142 -8.06 -16.95 -17.83
N ASN A 143 -7.95 -18.26 -18.08
CA ASN A 143 -8.38 -18.84 -19.35
C ASN A 143 -9.90 -18.73 -19.51
N SER A 144 -10.68 -19.08 -18.49
CA SER A 144 -12.15 -18.96 -18.51
C SER A 144 -12.59 -17.50 -18.72
N ALA A 145 -11.87 -16.53 -18.12
CA ALA A 145 -12.16 -15.13 -18.36
C ALA A 145 -11.92 -14.73 -19.83
N LYS A 146 -10.84 -15.21 -20.46
CA LYS A 146 -10.58 -14.99 -21.89
C LYS A 146 -11.64 -15.63 -22.76
N GLU A 147 -12.04 -16.86 -22.46
CA GLU A 147 -13.13 -17.57 -23.18
C GLU A 147 -14.46 -16.83 -23.07
N ALA A 148 -14.72 -16.18 -21.94
CA ALA A 148 -15.90 -15.34 -21.71
C ALA A 148 -15.77 -13.92 -22.31
N GLY A 149 -14.69 -13.60 -23.05
CA GLY A 149 -14.49 -12.32 -23.72
C GLY A 149 -13.89 -11.22 -22.84
N PHE A 150 -13.43 -11.53 -21.63
CA PHE A 150 -12.76 -10.55 -20.78
C PHE A 150 -11.27 -10.40 -21.14
N LEU A 151 -10.74 -9.20 -20.91
CA LEU A 151 -9.33 -8.91 -21.12
C LEU A 151 -8.46 -9.65 -20.08
N ALA A 152 -7.24 -9.98 -20.49
CA ALA A 152 -6.17 -10.39 -19.57
C ALA A 152 -5.10 -9.31 -19.57
N THR A 153 -4.55 -9.02 -18.39
CA THR A 153 -3.43 -8.11 -18.23
C THR A 153 -2.23 -8.80 -17.59
N GLU A 154 -1.06 -8.46 -18.06
CA GLU A 154 0.19 -8.93 -17.47
C GLU A 154 0.65 -8.02 -16.32
N ASP A 155 0.18 -6.75 -16.30
CA ASP A 155 0.56 -5.73 -15.34
C ASP A 155 -0.51 -4.66 -15.23
N TYR A 156 -1.39 -4.76 -14.24
CA TYR A 156 -2.45 -3.77 -14.02
C TYR A 156 -1.93 -2.45 -13.40
N ASN A 157 -0.64 -2.34 -13.11
CA ASN A 157 0.03 -1.09 -12.79
C ASN A 157 0.84 -0.55 -13.97
N GLY A 158 0.76 -1.19 -15.13
CA GLY A 158 1.37 -0.82 -16.40
C GLY A 158 0.42 -0.06 -17.33
N PHE A 159 0.58 -0.31 -18.62
CA PHE A 159 -0.23 0.34 -19.67
C PHE A 159 -1.72 -0.03 -19.58
N GLN A 160 -2.03 -1.31 -19.34
CA GLN A 160 -3.39 -1.83 -19.31
C GLN A 160 -3.76 -2.23 -17.88
N GLN A 161 -4.56 -1.40 -17.21
CA GLN A 161 -5.01 -1.67 -15.85
C GLN A 161 -6.15 -2.69 -15.80
N GLU A 162 -7.07 -2.64 -16.77
CA GLU A 162 -8.23 -3.50 -16.81
C GLU A 162 -7.89 -4.90 -17.31
N GLY A 163 -8.42 -5.93 -16.65
CA GLY A 163 -8.29 -7.31 -17.05
C GLY A 163 -7.96 -8.27 -15.90
N PHE A 164 -7.96 -9.55 -16.21
CA PHE A 164 -7.57 -10.62 -15.29
C PHE A 164 -6.05 -10.82 -15.33
N GLY A 165 -5.39 -10.72 -14.19
CA GLY A 165 -3.94 -10.82 -14.12
C GLY A 165 -3.41 -11.06 -12.71
N PRO A 166 -2.08 -11.21 -12.55
CA PRO A 166 -1.45 -11.48 -11.25
C PRO A 166 -1.43 -10.22 -10.40
N ALA A 167 -1.75 -10.38 -9.11
CA ALA A 167 -1.70 -9.28 -8.16
C ALA A 167 -0.26 -8.94 -7.74
N ASP A 168 0.09 -7.66 -7.83
CA ASP A 168 1.30 -7.12 -7.22
C ASP A 168 1.10 -6.95 -5.71
N ARG A 169 2.15 -7.18 -4.93
CA ARG A 169 2.09 -7.18 -3.47
C ARG A 169 3.28 -6.44 -2.86
N THR A 170 3.01 -5.71 -1.78
CA THR A 170 4.06 -5.12 -0.93
C THR A 170 4.65 -6.19 -0.01
N ILE A 171 5.34 -7.16 -0.61
CA ILE A 171 6.06 -8.26 0.05
C ILE A 171 7.49 -8.27 -0.47
N TRP A 172 8.46 -8.44 0.43
CA TRP A 172 9.87 -8.54 0.06
C TRP A 172 10.58 -9.58 0.91
N LYS A 173 11.31 -10.49 0.28
CA LYS A 173 12.03 -11.58 0.95
C LYS A 173 11.16 -12.35 1.96
N GLY A 174 9.93 -12.66 1.56
CA GLY A 174 8.98 -13.42 2.37
C GLY A 174 8.31 -12.64 3.52
N SER A 175 8.57 -11.34 3.66
CA SER A 175 7.99 -10.50 4.71
C SER A 175 7.16 -9.36 4.13
N ARG A 176 6.16 -8.91 4.87
CA ARG A 176 5.41 -7.68 4.58
C ARG A 176 6.38 -6.51 4.44
N TRP A 177 6.24 -5.74 3.36
CA TRP A 177 7.02 -4.53 3.13
C TRP A 177 6.17 -3.28 3.35
N SER A 178 5.90 -3.00 4.62
CA SER A 178 5.09 -1.85 5.05
C SER A 178 5.81 -0.51 4.84
N ALA A 179 5.10 0.60 5.01
CA ALA A 179 5.70 1.93 5.06
C ALA A 179 6.75 2.07 6.18
N ALA A 180 6.63 1.29 7.26
CA ALA A 180 7.66 1.23 8.28
C ALA A 180 8.97 0.64 7.73
N ASN A 181 8.90 -0.48 7.02
CA ASN A 181 10.08 -1.12 6.41
C ASN A 181 10.66 -0.28 5.28
N ALA A 182 9.80 0.25 4.40
CA ALA A 182 10.23 0.98 3.22
C ALA A 182 10.80 2.37 3.53
N TYR A 183 10.25 3.08 4.51
CA TYR A 183 10.53 4.50 4.72
C TYR A 183 11.00 4.84 6.13
N LEU A 184 10.27 4.37 7.17
CA LEU A 184 10.53 4.81 8.54
C LEU A 184 11.87 4.28 9.06
N LYS A 185 12.10 2.97 8.96
CA LYS A 185 13.34 2.35 9.46
C LYS A 185 14.61 2.91 8.79
N PRO A 186 14.65 3.14 7.46
CA PRO A 186 15.74 3.88 6.83
C PRO A 186 15.89 5.32 7.35
N ALA A 187 14.78 6.04 7.54
CA ALA A 187 14.83 7.43 8.01
C ALA A 187 15.36 7.56 9.45
N LEU A 188 15.03 6.61 10.32
CA LEU A 188 15.56 6.58 11.70
C LEU A 188 17.09 6.50 11.74
N LYS A 189 17.72 5.85 10.75
CA LYS A 189 19.18 5.75 10.64
C LYS A 189 19.85 7.10 10.37
N THR A 190 19.12 8.08 9.86
CA THR A 190 19.67 9.43 9.56
C THR A 190 19.97 10.25 10.81
N LYS A 191 19.47 9.84 12.00
CA LYS A 191 19.50 10.59 13.25
C LYS A 191 18.78 11.95 13.21
N LYS A 192 18.06 12.23 12.10
CA LYS A 192 17.22 13.44 11.93
C LYS A 192 15.75 13.19 12.22
N LEU A 193 15.39 11.92 12.49
CA LEU A 193 14.04 11.50 12.84
C LEU A 193 14.00 10.98 14.26
N LYS A 194 13.08 11.51 15.05
CA LYS A 194 12.70 10.97 16.37
C LYS A 194 11.33 10.32 16.28
N LEU A 195 11.19 9.15 16.89
CA LEU A 195 9.94 8.41 16.93
C LEU A 195 9.48 8.25 18.38
N TYR A 196 8.29 8.72 18.66
CA TYR A 196 7.60 8.54 19.92
C TYR A 196 6.43 7.58 19.70
N LYS A 197 6.49 6.42 20.34
CA LYS A 197 5.43 5.41 20.34
C LYS A 197 4.53 5.58 21.55
N ASN A 198 3.31 5.00 21.48
CA ASN A 198 2.30 5.10 22.52
C ASN A 198 1.96 6.57 22.87
N ALA A 199 2.04 7.42 21.86
CA ALA A 199 1.83 8.87 21.98
C ALA A 199 0.58 9.26 21.18
N LEU A 200 -0.56 9.33 21.88
CA LEU A 200 -1.80 9.84 21.30
C LEU A 200 -1.70 11.35 21.14
N VAL A 201 -2.00 11.85 19.95
CA VAL A 201 -2.16 13.29 19.71
C VAL A 201 -3.62 13.63 20.00
N ASP A 202 -3.82 14.42 21.03
CA ASP A 202 -5.15 14.87 21.44
C ASP A 202 -5.55 16.12 20.67
N LYS A 203 -4.60 17.03 20.47
CA LYS A 203 -4.88 18.34 19.87
C LYS A 203 -3.67 18.86 19.09
N ILE A 204 -3.92 19.61 18.01
CA ILE A 204 -2.95 20.36 17.22
C ILE A 204 -3.15 21.87 17.46
#